data_6310ba81f03d33bf4129dec71f3b42a4
#
_entry.id   6310ba81f03d33bf4129dec71f3b42a4
#
_cell.length_a   1.000
_cell.length_b   1.000
_cell.length_c   1.000
_cell.angle_alpha   90.00
_cell.angle_beta   90.00
_cell.angle_gamma   90.00
#
_symmetry.space_group_name_H-M   'P 1'
#
loop_
_entity.id
_entity.type
_entity.pdbx_description
1 polymer ?
#
loop_
_entity_poly.entity_id
_entity_poly.type
_entity_poly.pdbx_seq_one_letter_code
_entity_poly.pdbx_strand_id
1 'polypeptide(L)'
;MSYMPQIKSDVHLTPDKVWHLIKEKWGYDKEDFFDPCPVNPKHNGLEIKWKKLNFVNPPYSREKGEKKSQLTLFVEKALEEKGTTIMLLPSKTDQDWFHQIKDLDILWISRRLRFKNNKSSATQPHFLVKITGAIND
;
A
#
# COMPACT_ATOMS: atom_id res chain seq x y z
N MET A 1 -9.09 -24.23 1.23
CA MET A 1 -7.65 -24.21 1.52
C MET A 1 -7.29 -22.98 2.32
N SER A 2 -6.60 -23.17 3.43
CA SER A 2 -6.25 -22.01 4.26
C SER A 2 -5.03 -21.29 3.70
N TYR A 3 -5.06 -19.98 3.80
CA TYR A 3 -3.94 -19.12 3.41
C TYR A 3 -2.77 -19.34 4.36
N MET A 4 -1.59 -19.58 3.82
CA MET A 4 -0.38 -19.82 4.60
C MET A 4 0.47 -18.55 4.55
N PRO A 5 0.38 -17.68 5.55
CA PRO A 5 1.15 -16.44 5.53
C PRO A 5 2.65 -16.73 5.68
N GLN A 6 3.44 -16.03 4.88
CA GLN A 6 4.90 -16.09 4.95
C GLN A 6 5.44 -14.68 4.92
N ILE A 7 6.48 -14.43 5.72
CA ILE A 7 7.18 -13.16 5.68
C ILE A 7 8.09 -13.19 4.46
N LYS A 8 7.82 -12.33 3.51
CA LYS A 8 8.63 -12.21 2.30
C LYS A 8 9.67 -11.10 2.48
N SER A 9 10.79 -11.23 1.79
CA SER A 9 11.86 -10.22 1.89
C SER A 9 11.42 -8.85 1.41
N ASP A 10 10.40 -8.76 0.56
CA ASP A 10 9.88 -7.50 0.04
C ASP A 10 8.67 -6.95 0.82
N VAL A 11 8.31 -7.59 1.93
CA VAL A 11 7.30 -7.04 2.85
C VAL A 11 7.99 -6.10 3.81
N HIS A 12 7.49 -4.89 3.93
CA HIS A 12 8.15 -3.81 4.68
C HIS A 12 7.30 -3.33 5.85
N LEU A 13 7.96 -3.11 6.99
CA LEU A 13 7.32 -2.49 8.15
C LEU A 13 7.30 -0.98 7.95
N THR A 14 6.11 -0.40 8.03
CA THR A 14 5.91 1.03 7.77
C THR A 14 6.58 1.88 8.83
N PRO A 15 7.44 2.83 8.44
CA PRO A 15 8.11 3.69 9.42
C PRO A 15 7.17 4.74 10.03
N ASP A 16 7.51 5.18 11.24
CA ASP A 16 6.69 6.15 11.96
C ASP A 16 6.53 7.48 11.21
N LYS A 17 7.54 7.88 10.45
CA LYS A 17 7.47 9.08 9.63
C LYS A 17 6.24 9.08 8.72
N VAL A 18 5.91 7.92 8.16
CA VAL A 18 4.76 7.79 7.26
C VAL A 18 3.46 8.12 7.99
N TRP A 19 3.31 7.60 9.21
CA TRP A 19 2.10 7.85 10.00
C TRP A 19 1.96 9.33 10.37
N HIS A 20 3.08 10.01 10.67
CA HIS A 20 3.07 11.43 10.93
C HIS A 20 2.64 12.23 9.69
N LEU A 21 3.13 11.84 8.51
CA LEU A 21 2.78 12.50 7.27
C LEU A 21 1.29 12.33 6.95
N ILE A 22 0.75 11.14 7.18
CA ILE A 22 -0.67 10.87 6.96
C ILE A 22 -1.53 11.72 7.89
N LYS A 23 -1.15 11.79 9.16
CA LYS A 23 -1.88 12.59 10.14
C LYS A 23 -1.88 14.06 9.75
N GLU A 24 -0.73 14.58 9.37
CA GLU A 24 -0.58 15.98 9.01
C GLU A 24 -1.38 16.35 7.76
N LYS A 25 -1.33 15.51 6.73
CA LYS A 25 -2.00 15.82 5.46
C LYS A 25 -3.49 15.52 5.48
N TRP A 26 -3.89 14.37 6.01
CA TRP A 26 -5.28 13.90 5.91
C TRP A 26 -6.01 13.78 7.25
N GLY A 27 -5.32 13.93 8.37
CA GLY A 27 -5.94 13.91 9.68
C GLY A 27 -6.25 12.55 10.26
N TYR A 28 -5.79 11.48 9.64
CA TYR A 28 -6.05 10.13 10.13
C TYR A 28 -4.98 9.67 11.11
N ASP A 29 -5.40 8.91 12.13
CA ASP A 29 -4.49 8.26 13.06
C ASP A 29 -4.24 6.82 12.62
N LYS A 30 -3.08 6.28 12.98
CA LYS A 30 -2.71 4.91 12.62
C LYS A 30 -3.78 3.92 13.02
N GLU A 31 -4.38 4.09 14.19
CA GLU A 31 -5.37 3.19 14.74
C GLU A 31 -6.68 3.17 13.96
N ASP A 32 -6.92 4.18 13.12
CA ASP A 32 -8.14 4.27 12.32
C ASP A 32 -8.15 3.33 11.13
N PHE A 33 -6.98 2.79 10.75
CA PHE A 33 -6.82 2.04 9.52
C PHE A 33 -6.98 0.55 9.69
N PHE A 34 -7.65 -0.06 8.73
CA PHE A 34 -7.56 -1.50 8.49
C PHE A 34 -6.39 -1.76 7.54
N ASP A 35 -5.58 -2.78 7.84
CA ASP A 35 -4.43 -3.15 7.01
C ASP A 35 -4.71 -4.50 6.34
N PRO A 36 -5.08 -4.52 5.05
CA PRO A 36 -5.29 -5.78 4.35
C PRO A 36 -4.00 -6.50 3.98
N CYS A 37 -2.84 -5.86 4.19
CA CYS A 37 -1.54 -6.43 3.83
C CYS A 37 -0.52 -6.26 4.96
N PRO A 38 -0.81 -6.82 6.16
CA PRO A 38 0.14 -6.73 7.27
C PRO A 38 1.36 -7.63 7.03
N VAL A 39 2.40 -7.45 7.85
CA VAL A 39 3.63 -8.24 7.73
C VAL A 39 3.34 -9.73 7.89
N ASN A 40 2.47 -10.09 8.84
CA ASN A 40 2.06 -11.48 9.08
C ASN A 40 0.55 -11.62 8.82
N PRO A 41 0.14 -11.73 7.55
CA PRO A 41 -1.28 -11.73 7.23
C PRO A 41 -1.94 -13.05 7.61
N LYS A 42 -3.16 -12.97 8.17
CA LYS A 42 -3.99 -14.13 8.46
C LYS A 42 -4.81 -14.54 7.25
N HIS A 43 -5.02 -13.61 6.32
CA HIS A 43 -5.82 -13.81 5.12
C HIS A 43 -5.11 -13.16 3.95
N ASN A 44 -5.39 -13.65 2.74
CA ASN A 44 -4.91 -12.99 1.54
C ASN A 44 -5.71 -11.69 1.36
N GLY A 45 -5.02 -10.55 1.49
CA GLY A 45 -5.64 -9.24 1.40
C GLY A 45 -6.34 -8.97 0.07
N LEU A 46 -5.93 -9.67 -0.99
CA LEU A 46 -6.56 -9.50 -2.30
C LEU A 46 -7.90 -10.24 -2.41
N GLU A 47 -8.16 -11.19 -1.51
CA GLU A 47 -9.36 -12.02 -1.55
C GLU A 47 -10.43 -11.60 -0.56
N ILE A 48 -10.13 -10.65 0.31
CA ILE A 48 -11.10 -10.19 1.32
C ILE A 48 -11.64 -8.82 0.95
N LYS A 49 -12.77 -8.49 1.53
CA LYS A 49 -13.36 -7.16 1.39
C LYS A 49 -12.67 -6.21 2.37
N TRP A 50 -12.29 -5.04 1.88
CA TRP A 50 -11.65 -4.04 2.73
C TRP A 50 -12.69 -3.21 3.48
N LYS A 51 -12.25 -2.32 4.36
CA LYS A 51 -13.11 -1.53 5.22
C LYS A 51 -13.24 -0.10 4.70
N LYS A 52 -13.80 0.78 5.52
CA LYS A 52 -14.02 2.17 5.11
C LYS A 52 -12.73 2.96 4.97
N LEU A 53 -11.74 2.64 5.79
CA LEU A 53 -10.44 3.31 5.77
C LEU A 53 -9.34 2.27 5.87
N ASN A 54 -8.49 2.23 4.85
CA ASN A 54 -7.49 1.18 4.70
C ASN A 54 -6.12 1.79 4.47
N PHE A 55 -5.08 1.12 4.97
CA PHE A 55 -3.70 1.46 4.68
C PHE A 55 -3.01 0.26 4.06
N VAL A 56 -2.32 0.46 2.93
CA VAL A 56 -1.63 -0.61 2.23
C VAL A 56 -0.19 -0.21 1.93
N ASN A 57 0.73 -1.04 2.40
CA ASN A 57 2.15 -0.99 2.04
C ASN A 57 2.44 -2.34 1.36
N PRO A 58 2.19 -2.46 0.04
CA PRO A 58 2.17 -3.77 -0.61
C PRO A 58 3.55 -4.32 -0.89
N PRO A 59 3.70 -5.65 -0.96
CA PRO A 59 4.92 -6.25 -1.48
C PRO A 59 5.02 -6.00 -2.98
N TYR A 60 6.26 -5.98 -3.50
CA TYR A 60 6.51 -5.66 -4.89
C TYR A 60 6.59 -6.89 -5.79
N SER A 61 6.80 -8.04 -5.20
CA SER A 61 7.06 -9.28 -5.95
C SER A 61 5.84 -9.76 -6.72
N ARG A 62 6.11 -10.63 -7.69
CA ARG A 62 5.08 -11.32 -8.45
C ARG A 62 4.95 -12.74 -7.92
N GLU A 63 3.73 -13.16 -7.62
CA GLU A 63 3.49 -14.54 -7.24
C GLU A 63 3.69 -15.47 -8.44
N LYS A 64 4.10 -16.70 -8.17
CA LYS A 64 4.32 -17.69 -9.22
C LYS A 64 3.05 -17.90 -10.03
N GLY A 65 3.18 -17.83 -11.33
CA GLY A 65 2.04 -18.02 -12.24
C GLY A 65 1.24 -16.77 -12.52
N GLU A 66 1.51 -15.67 -11.81
CA GLU A 66 0.78 -14.41 -11.98
C GLU A 66 1.46 -13.53 -13.03
N LYS A 67 0.65 -12.86 -13.84
CA LYS A 67 1.16 -11.91 -14.84
C LYS A 67 1.48 -10.56 -14.24
N LYS A 68 0.80 -10.19 -13.15
CA LYS A 68 0.96 -8.90 -12.51
C LYS A 68 1.63 -9.04 -11.15
N SER A 69 2.39 -8.01 -10.75
CA SER A 69 3.00 -7.98 -9.43
C SER A 69 1.93 -7.81 -8.34
N GLN A 70 2.29 -8.18 -7.12
CA GLN A 70 1.43 -7.96 -5.96
C GLN A 70 1.07 -6.47 -5.84
N LEU A 71 2.04 -5.60 -6.05
CA LEU A 71 1.81 -4.16 -5.98
C LEU A 71 0.71 -3.74 -6.96
N THR A 72 0.79 -4.19 -8.20
CA THR A 72 -0.21 -3.86 -9.21
C THR A 72 -1.60 -4.34 -8.78
N LEU A 73 -1.69 -5.57 -8.28
CA LEU A 73 -2.96 -6.14 -7.85
C LEU A 73 -3.57 -5.37 -6.69
N PHE A 74 -2.75 -4.93 -5.73
CA PHE A 74 -3.24 -4.13 -4.61
C PHE A 74 -3.72 -2.75 -5.05
N VAL A 75 -3.04 -2.13 -6.01
CA VAL A 75 -3.49 -0.86 -6.57
C VAL A 75 -4.86 -1.03 -7.25
N GLU A 76 -4.99 -2.06 -8.07
CA GLU A 76 -6.25 -2.32 -8.78
C GLU A 76 -7.38 -2.58 -7.79
N LYS A 77 -7.11 -3.34 -6.74
CA LYS A 77 -8.12 -3.61 -5.72
C LYS A 77 -8.52 -2.34 -4.98
N ALA A 78 -7.57 -1.48 -4.65
CA ALA A 78 -7.88 -0.21 -3.99
C ALA A 78 -8.81 0.66 -4.83
N LEU A 79 -8.62 0.64 -6.15
CA LEU A 79 -9.46 1.40 -7.05
C LEU A 79 -10.88 0.83 -7.15
N GLU A 80 -11.03 -0.47 -6.93
CA GLU A 80 -12.34 -1.15 -7.02
C GLU A 80 -13.11 -1.13 -5.70
N GLU A 81 -12.41 -1.06 -4.55
CA GLU A 81 -13.06 -1.07 -3.24
C GLU A 81 -13.82 0.22 -2.99
N LYS A 82 -14.87 0.14 -2.18
CA LYS A 82 -15.73 1.29 -1.90
C LYS A 82 -15.14 2.26 -0.89
N GLY A 83 -14.27 1.77 0.00
CA GLY A 83 -13.67 2.60 1.03
C GLY A 83 -12.57 3.49 0.53
N THR A 84 -11.98 4.23 1.44
CA THR A 84 -10.81 5.06 1.18
C THR A 84 -9.56 4.28 1.54
N THR A 85 -8.55 4.35 0.68
CA THR A 85 -7.29 3.67 0.91
C THR A 85 -6.13 4.66 0.78
N ILE A 86 -5.25 4.64 1.77
CA ILE A 86 -3.95 5.32 1.68
C ILE A 86 -2.93 4.25 1.35
N MET A 87 -2.17 4.45 0.29
CA MET A 87 -1.14 3.51 -0.12
C MET A 87 0.23 4.15 -0.06
N LEU A 88 1.21 3.39 0.41
CA LEU A 88 2.62 3.77 0.37
C LEU A 88 3.27 3.02 -0.79
N LEU A 89 3.69 3.74 -1.80
CA LEU A 89 4.14 3.16 -3.06
C LEU A 89 5.49 3.72 -3.50
N PRO A 90 6.31 2.92 -4.20
CA PRO A 90 7.55 3.43 -4.78
C PRO A 90 7.26 4.34 -5.97
N SER A 91 8.10 5.35 -6.15
CA SER A 91 7.90 6.35 -7.22
C SER A 91 8.41 5.83 -8.56
N LYS A 92 7.73 4.83 -9.10
CA LYS A 92 8.08 4.19 -10.38
C LYS A 92 7.17 4.70 -11.48
N THR A 93 7.56 5.80 -12.09
CA THR A 93 6.73 6.53 -13.06
C THR A 93 6.59 5.82 -14.42
N ASP A 94 7.35 4.77 -14.64
CA ASP A 94 7.28 3.99 -15.88
C ASP A 94 6.31 2.80 -15.80
N GLN A 95 5.68 2.57 -14.65
CA GLN A 95 4.79 1.44 -14.44
C GLN A 95 3.34 1.81 -14.76
N ASP A 96 2.60 0.87 -15.33
CA ASP A 96 1.20 1.11 -15.71
C ASP A 96 0.34 1.46 -14.49
N TRP A 97 0.55 0.79 -13.34
CA TRP A 97 -0.24 1.08 -12.15
C TRP A 97 -0.05 2.54 -11.69
N PHE A 98 1.14 3.11 -11.89
CA PHE A 98 1.40 4.49 -11.52
C PHE A 98 0.47 5.44 -12.30
N HIS A 99 0.27 5.18 -13.58
CA HIS A 99 -0.54 6.03 -14.43
C HIS A 99 -2.04 5.95 -14.12
N GLN A 100 -2.46 4.89 -13.41
CA GLN A 100 -3.84 4.79 -12.96
C GLN A 100 -4.13 5.68 -11.75
N ILE A 101 -3.11 6.08 -11.00
CA ILE A 101 -3.30 6.82 -9.75
C ILE A 101 -2.59 8.18 -9.72
N LYS A 102 -1.83 8.51 -10.74
CA LYS A 102 -0.96 9.71 -10.73
C LYS A 102 -1.71 11.03 -10.56
N ASP A 103 -2.98 11.08 -10.92
CA ASP A 103 -3.77 12.30 -10.83
C ASP A 103 -4.62 12.36 -9.57
N LEU A 104 -4.46 11.40 -8.67
CA LEU A 104 -5.17 11.38 -7.40
C LEU A 104 -4.43 12.24 -6.37
N ASP A 105 -4.89 12.21 -5.13
CA ASP A 105 -4.32 13.02 -4.05
C ASP A 105 -3.01 12.40 -3.56
N ILE A 106 -1.89 12.96 -4.01
CA ILE A 106 -0.55 12.41 -3.76
C ILE A 106 0.24 13.31 -2.80
N LEU A 107 0.93 12.68 -1.87
CA LEU A 107 1.94 13.32 -1.04
C LEU A 107 3.31 12.73 -1.40
N TRP A 108 4.14 13.53 -2.05
CA TRP A 108 5.50 13.11 -2.40
C TRP A 108 6.37 13.15 -1.14
N ILE A 109 7.04 12.03 -0.83
CA ILE A 109 7.90 11.96 0.34
C ILE A 109 9.33 12.34 -0.08
N SER A 110 9.86 13.41 0.54
CA SER A 110 11.26 13.78 0.31
C SER A 110 12.15 12.77 1.03
N ARG A 111 13.25 12.41 0.40
CA ARG A 111 14.22 11.46 0.91
C ARG A 111 13.67 10.03 0.94
N ARG A 112 14.58 9.07 0.86
CA ARG A 112 14.24 7.65 0.90
C ARG A 112 13.86 7.24 2.31
N LEU A 113 12.85 6.37 2.39
CA LEU A 113 12.41 5.84 3.66
C LEU A 113 13.36 4.76 4.17
N ARG A 114 13.38 4.59 5.49
CA ARG A 114 14.02 3.45 6.12
C ARG A 114 12.94 2.63 6.79
N PHE A 115 12.67 1.45 6.26
CA PHE A 115 11.67 0.57 6.82
C PHE A 115 12.18 -0.08 8.10
N LYS A 116 11.27 -0.32 9.06
CA LYS A 116 11.67 -0.81 10.39
C LYS A 116 12.37 -2.17 10.37
N ASN A 117 12.05 -3.01 9.40
CA ASN A 117 12.64 -4.34 9.27
C ASN A 117 13.87 -4.37 8.35
N ASN A 118 14.34 -3.23 7.90
CA ASN A 118 15.53 -3.11 7.05
C ASN A 118 16.53 -2.15 7.70
N LYS A 119 17.82 -2.52 7.66
CA LYS A 119 18.88 -1.68 8.21
C LYS A 119 19.27 -0.54 7.28
N SER A 120 19.06 -0.70 5.99
CA SER A 120 19.41 0.32 4.99
C SER A 120 18.17 1.03 4.49
N SER A 121 18.38 2.22 3.90
CA SER A 121 17.30 2.96 3.28
C SER A 121 16.74 2.20 2.08
N ALA A 122 15.50 2.47 1.74
CA ALA A 122 14.91 1.94 0.51
C ALA A 122 15.74 2.40 -0.69
N THR A 123 15.84 1.55 -1.71
CA THR A 123 16.64 1.84 -2.90
C THR A 123 15.99 2.88 -3.80
N GLN A 124 14.73 3.22 -3.55
CA GLN A 124 13.97 4.13 -4.39
C GLN A 124 13.10 5.04 -3.54
N PRO A 125 12.73 6.22 -4.05
CA PRO A 125 11.83 7.11 -3.34
C PRO A 125 10.41 6.55 -3.29
N HIS A 126 9.62 7.06 -2.35
CA HIS A 126 8.24 6.64 -2.15
C HIS A 126 7.31 7.84 -2.11
N PHE A 127 6.04 7.57 -2.27
CA PHE A 127 5.00 8.57 -2.10
C PHE A 127 3.77 7.92 -1.43
N LEU A 128 2.90 8.78 -0.91
CA LEU A 128 1.61 8.35 -0.39
C LEU A 128 0.52 8.82 -1.35
N VAL A 129 -0.49 8.01 -1.54
CA VAL A 129 -1.65 8.38 -2.35
C VAL A 129 -2.92 8.03 -1.61
N LYS A 130 -3.89 8.95 -1.66
CA LYS A 130 -5.23 8.70 -1.13
C LYS A 130 -6.14 8.31 -2.29
N ILE A 131 -6.63 7.10 -2.24
CA ILE A 131 -7.54 6.56 -3.24
C ILE A 131 -8.92 6.51 -2.62
N THR A 132 -9.82 7.35 -3.10
CA THR A 132 -11.23 7.27 -2.72
C THR A 132 -11.86 6.24 -3.63
N GLY A 133 -12.36 5.17 -3.03
CA GLY A 133 -12.85 4.05 -3.81
C GLY A 133 -14.08 4.34 -4.64
N ALA A 134 -14.56 3.32 -5.33
CA ALA A 134 -15.72 3.46 -6.19
C ALA A 134 -16.91 3.96 -5.39
N ILE A 135 -17.45 5.10 -5.81
CA ILE A 135 -18.63 5.68 -5.17
C ILE A 135 -19.84 5.14 -5.90
N ASN A 136 -20.73 4.49 -5.16
CA ASN A 136 -22.00 4.08 -5.71
C ASN A 136 -22.99 5.21 -5.48
N ASP A 137 -23.23 5.93 -6.51
CA ASP A 137 -24.24 6.97 -6.47
C ASP A 137 -25.63 6.38 -6.48
#